data_306d055de684a16b7cce7c634a7c2dcd
#
_entry.id   306d055de684a16b7cce7c634a7c2dcd
#
_cell.length_a   1.000
_cell.length_b   1.000
_cell.length_c   1.000
_cell.angle_alpha   90.00
_cell.angle_beta   90.00
_cell.angle_gamma   90.00
#
_symmetry.space_group_name_H-M   'P 1'
#
loop_
_entity.id
_entity.type
_entity.pdbx_description
1 polymer ?
#
loop_
_entity_poly.entity_id
_entity_poly.type
_entity_poly.pdbx_seq_one_letter_code
_entity_poly.pdbx_strand_id
1 'polypeptide(L)'
;MAKKHVQKQKEPTFEEKRLLLEKKRAMLEENSRFNMTKKHHKETYEEAKKMGRMDEDFIPLCDYIVKTKNYFTSSSCAGRIALIGLGEEETKQESAFYRKWHRTVKPKEVLDAIKDFKGGVLYFKQEPIILHLGTNNLENAKKLLIYCESIGVKRAGIKVAKDGKFIVEMLGTQSITAPIKEGKMTASTEYIKYLIKKGNEKFKKNQELIKKMETTAKKMLE
;
A
#
# COMPACT_ATOMS: atom_id res chain seq x y z
N MET A 1 15.59 2.58 -63.11
CA MET A 1 16.41 3.24 -62.05
C MET A 1 15.49 4.22 -61.28
N ALA A 2 15.03 3.87 -60.09
CA ALA A 2 14.16 4.71 -59.28
C ALA A 2 15.06 5.59 -58.37
N LYS A 3 14.98 6.91 -58.53
CA LYS A 3 15.64 7.87 -57.69
C LYS A 3 14.94 7.92 -56.32
N LYS A 4 15.62 7.46 -55.25
CA LYS A 4 15.17 7.64 -53.88
C LYS A 4 15.25 9.14 -53.53
N HIS A 5 14.06 9.75 -53.32
CA HIS A 5 13.95 11.08 -52.74
C HIS A 5 14.35 10.99 -51.26
N VAL A 6 15.52 11.46 -50.90
CA VAL A 6 15.93 11.70 -49.53
C VAL A 6 15.25 13.00 -49.09
N GLN A 7 14.17 12.88 -48.30
CA GLN A 7 13.58 14.05 -47.63
C GLN A 7 14.62 14.60 -46.64
N LYS A 8 15.15 15.79 -46.92
CA LYS A 8 15.97 16.58 -45.97
C LYS A 8 15.06 16.91 -44.77
N GLN A 9 15.35 16.35 -43.60
CA GLN A 9 14.71 16.78 -42.34
C GLN A 9 15.03 18.27 -42.15
N LYS A 10 13.96 19.06 -41.97
CA LYS A 10 14.05 20.51 -41.75
C LYS A 10 14.73 20.76 -40.40
N GLU A 11 15.79 21.55 -40.36
CA GLU A 11 16.42 21.91 -39.09
C GLU A 11 15.42 22.66 -38.20
N PRO A 12 15.35 22.34 -36.88
CA PRO A 12 14.40 22.96 -35.96
C PRO A 12 14.69 24.47 -35.81
N THR A 13 13.62 25.25 -35.76
CA THR A 13 13.67 26.71 -35.58
C THR A 13 14.26 27.08 -34.21
N PHE A 14 14.64 28.35 -34.04
CA PHE A 14 15.15 28.84 -32.75
C PHE A 14 14.16 28.66 -31.61
N GLU A 15 12.86 28.87 -31.84
CA GLU A 15 11.80 28.65 -30.86
C GLU A 15 11.65 27.17 -30.51
N GLU A 16 11.70 26.26 -31.49
CA GLU A 16 11.64 24.83 -31.26
C GLU A 16 12.85 24.35 -30.42
N LYS A 17 14.05 24.87 -30.72
CA LYS A 17 15.25 24.58 -29.92
C LYS A 17 15.12 25.09 -28.48
N ARG A 18 14.58 26.29 -28.27
CA ARG A 18 14.32 26.87 -26.93
C ARG A 18 13.34 26.01 -26.14
N LEU A 19 12.21 25.67 -26.75
CA LEU A 19 11.17 24.82 -26.13
C LEU A 19 11.71 23.43 -25.76
N LEU A 20 12.56 22.86 -26.64
CA LEU A 20 13.21 21.57 -26.36
C LEU A 20 14.16 21.66 -25.17
N LEU A 21 14.89 22.78 -25.03
CA LEU A 21 15.81 23.03 -23.92
C LEU A 21 15.07 23.19 -22.59
N GLU A 22 13.94 23.94 -22.60
CA GLU A 22 13.05 24.09 -21.43
C GLU A 22 12.47 22.74 -20.99
N LYS A 23 11.97 21.93 -21.92
CA LYS A 23 11.49 20.56 -21.63
C LYS A 23 12.58 19.67 -21.04
N LYS A 24 13.80 19.75 -21.56
CA LYS A 24 14.94 18.98 -20.99
C LYS A 24 15.28 19.42 -19.57
N ARG A 25 15.25 20.74 -19.27
CA ARG A 25 15.51 21.24 -17.92
C ARG A 25 14.43 20.76 -16.94
N ALA A 26 13.15 20.90 -17.29
CA ALA A 26 12.03 20.42 -16.47
C ALA A 26 12.16 18.92 -16.17
N MET A 27 12.48 18.11 -17.18
CA MET A 27 12.67 16.67 -17.00
C MET A 27 13.87 16.32 -16.10
N LEU A 28 14.95 17.10 -16.15
CA LEU A 28 16.10 16.92 -15.26
C LEU A 28 15.75 17.27 -13.81
N GLU A 29 14.99 18.34 -13.60
CA GLU A 29 14.52 18.73 -12.26
C GLU A 29 13.56 17.70 -11.65
N GLU A 30 12.59 17.18 -12.43
CA GLU A 30 11.70 16.11 -12.00
C GLU A 30 12.47 14.85 -11.62
N ASN A 31 13.43 14.43 -12.41
CA ASN A 31 14.28 13.28 -12.11
C ASN A 31 15.13 13.50 -10.85
N SER A 32 15.63 14.71 -10.63
CA SER A 32 16.37 15.06 -9.42
C SER A 32 15.47 14.95 -8.17
N ARG A 33 14.27 15.53 -8.22
CA ARG A 33 13.27 15.44 -7.11
C ARG A 33 12.87 14.00 -6.82
N PHE A 34 12.64 13.22 -7.87
CA PHE A 34 12.33 11.79 -7.73
C PHE A 34 13.45 11.03 -7.04
N ASN A 35 14.70 11.23 -7.48
CA ASN A 35 15.86 10.53 -6.92
C ASN A 35 16.05 10.85 -5.43
N MET A 36 15.87 12.11 -5.03
CA MET A 36 15.90 12.52 -3.61
C MET A 36 14.78 11.84 -2.80
N THR A 37 13.55 11.86 -3.33
CA THR A 37 12.40 11.22 -2.71
C THR A 37 12.61 9.71 -2.55
N LYS A 38 13.08 9.05 -3.60
CA LYS A 38 13.36 7.62 -3.60
C LYS A 38 14.46 7.25 -2.60
N LYS A 39 15.54 8.03 -2.55
CA LYS A 39 16.62 7.85 -1.58
C LYS A 39 16.08 7.93 -0.15
N HIS A 40 15.33 8.97 0.18
CA HIS A 40 14.72 9.15 1.49
C HIS A 40 13.81 7.97 1.88
N HIS A 41 12.91 7.55 0.97
CA HIS A 41 12.01 6.42 1.24
C HIS A 41 12.77 5.09 1.39
N LYS A 42 13.87 4.90 0.65
CA LYS A 42 14.74 3.73 0.80
C LYS A 42 15.39 3.71 2.19
N GLU A 43 15.97 4.82 2.64
CA GLU A 43 16.59 4.96 3.97
C GLU A 43 15.56 4.69 5.08
N THR A 44 14.37 5.30 4.98
CA THR A 44 13.26 5.07 5.93
C THR A 44 12.82 3.60 5.96
N TYR A 45 12.74 2.95 4.79
CA TYR A 45 12.41 1.52 4.70
C TYR A 45 13.47 0.65 5.37
N GLU A 46 14.76 0.87 5.07
CA GLU A 46 15.86 0.11 5.63
C GLU A 46 15.94 0.26 7.16
N GLU A 47 15.70 1.47 7.67
CA GLU A 47 15.60 1.73 9.11
C GLU A 47 14.41 0.99 9.74
N ALA A 48 13.21 1.10 9.16
CA ALA A 48 12.03 0.43 9.66
C ALA A 48 12.19 -1.11 9.67
N LYS A 49 12.82 -1.67 8.63
CA LYS A 49 13.15 -3.09 8.55
C LYS A 49 14.13 -3.50 9.65
N LYS A 50 15.22 -2.73 9.86
CA LYS A 50 16.21 -2.98 10.92
C LYS A 50 15.60 -2.94 12.32
N MET A 51 14.61 -2.06 12.53
CA MET A 51 13.91 -1.92 13.81
C MET A 51 12.75 -2.90 14.02
N GLY A 52 12.52 -3.84 13.08
CA GLY A 52 11.40 -4.80 13.15
C GLY A 52 10.01 -4.14 13.10
N ARG A 53 9.89 -2.94 12.49
CA ARG A 53 8.61 -2.22 12.34
C ARG A 53 7.87 -2.55 11.04
N MET A 54 8.43 -3.44 10.23
CA MET A 54 7.83 -3.88 8.97
C MET A 54 7.08 -5.20 9.17
N ASP A 55 5.95 -5.33 8.49
CA ASP A 55 5.30 -6.63 8.38
C ASP A 55 6.17 -7.56 7.54
N GLU A 56 6.57 -8.70 8.11
CA GLU A 56 7.51 -9.64 7.49
C GLU A 56 7.06 -10.11 6.10
N ASP A 57 5.75 -10.29 5.91
CA ASP A 57 5.16 -10.71 4.65
C ASP A 57 5.48 -9.73 3.49
N PHE A 58 5.65 -8.43 3.76
CA PHE A 58 5.96 -7.43 2.75
C PHE A 58 7.45 -7.23 2.48
N ILE A 59 8.34 -7.71 3.35
CA ILE A 59 9.78 -7.51 3.20
C ILE A 59 10.30 -7.97 1.84
N PRO A 60 9.97 -9.18 1.33
CA PRO A 60 10.50 -9.62 0.03
C PRO A 60 10.09 -8.72 -1.15
N LEU A 61 8.82 -8.28 -1.17
CA LEU A 61 8.33 -7.35 -2.19
C LEU A 61 9.02 -5.98 -2.08
N CYS A 62 9.11 -5.41 -0.88
CA CYS A 62 9.73 -4.12 -0.65
C CYS A 62 11.23 -4.14 -0.97
N ASP A 63 11.95 -5.20 -0.59
CA ASP A 63 13.37 -5.41 -0.95
C ASP A 63 13.60 -5.44 -2.47
N TYR A 64 12.63 -5.97 -3.21
CA TYR A 64 12.68 -5.92 -4.68
C TYR A 64 12.42 -4.50 -5.18
N ILE A 65 11.34 -3.84 -4.74
CA ILE A 65 10.91 -2.52 -5.22
C ILE A 65 11.99 -1.45 -4.99
N VAL A 66 12.67 -1.44 -3.84
CA VAL A 66 13.71 -0.43 -3.56
C VAL A 66 14.93 -0.55 -4.49
N LYS A 67 15.12 -1.69 -5.14
CA LYS A 67 16.21 -1.93 -6.12
C LYS A 67 15.83 -1.52 -7.54
N THR A 68 14.53 -1.42 -7.87
CA THR A 68 14.08 -1.00 -9.20
C THR A 68 14.47 0.44 -9.48
N LYS A 69 14.62 0.83 -10.75
CA LYS A 69 14.97 2.19 -11.14
C LYS A 69 13.85 3.19 -10.90
N ASN A 70 12.62 2.80 -11.20
CA ASN A 70 11.49 3.70 -11.37
C ASN A 70 10.51 3.73 -10.20
N TYR A 71 10.69 2.87 -9.17
CA TYR A 71 9.72 2.72 -8.09
C TYR A 71 10.36 2.83 -6.71
N PHE A 72 9.57 3.18 -5.72
CA PHE A 72 9.91 3.14 -4.30
C PHE A 72 8.71 2.74 -3.46
N THR A 73 8.93 2.20 -2.27
CA THR A 73 7.89 1.92 -1.28
C THR A 73 7.73 3.10 -0.32
N SER A 74 6.49 3.45 0.02
CA SER A 74 6.19 4.56 0.94
C SER A 74 5.59 4.06 2.26
N SER A 75 4.58 3.18 2.18
CA SER A 75 4.01 2.52 3.36
C SER A 75 3.42 1.18 2.97
N SER A 76 3.41 0.24 3.92
CA SER A 76 2.82 -1.08 3.73
C SER A 76 2.27 -1.62 5.04
N CYS A 77 1.17 -2.37 4.96
CA CYS A 77 0.63 -3.16 6.05
C CYS A 77 0.00 -4.43 5.46
N ALA A 78 0.40 -5.60 5.97
CA ALA A 78 -0.09 -6.90 5.51
C ALA A 78 -1.55 -7.19 5.91
N GLY A 79 -2.19 -6.18 6.50
CA GLY A 79 -3.46 -6.33 7.17
C GLY A 79 -3.27 -6.76 8.63
N ARG A 80 -4.33 -6.70 9.39
CA ARG A 80 -4.28 -7.04 10.82
C ARG A 80 -5.64 -7.44 11.34
N ILE A 81 -5.64 -8.25 12.39
CA ILE A 81 -6.80 -8.45 13.24
C ILE A 81 -6.68 -7.46 14.40
N ALA A 82 -7.75 -6.76 14.72
CA ALA A 82 -7.73 -5.74 15.76
C ALA A 82 -9.01 -5.73 16.58
N LEU A 83 -8.89 -5.25 17.81
CA LEU A 83 -9.97 -4.77 18.62
C LEU A 83 -9.85 -3.25 18.70
N ILE A 84 -10.88 -2.55 18.25
CA ILE A 84 -10.93 -1.08 18.26
C ILE A 84 -11.96 -0.67 19.31
N GLY A 85 -11.51 0.08 20.31
CA GLY A 85 -12.37 0.76 21.27
C GLY A 85 -12.79 2.12 20.73
N LEU A 86 -14.06 2.43 20.83
CA LEU A 86 -14.60 3.75 20.56
C LEU A 86 -15.12 4.37 21.86
N GLY A 87 -14.99 5.69 21.99
CA GLY A 87 -15.67 6.46 23.01
C GLY A 87 -17.17 6.56 22.76
N GLU A 88 -17.91 7.25 23.62
CA GLU A 88 -19.35 7.38 23.53
C GLU A 88 -19.80 8.12 22.26
N GLU A 89 -19.03 9.09 21.77
CA GLU A 89 -19.34 9.88 20.58
C GLU A 89 -18.81 9.24 19.27
N GLU A 90 -18.11 8.12 19.36
CA GLU A 90 -17.49 7.39 18.23
C GLU A 90 -16.60 8.28 17.33
N THR A 91 -16.04 9.36 17.86
CA THR A 91 -15.19 10.27 17.11
C THR A 91 -13.83 9.65 16.79
N LYS A 92 -13.14 10.17 15.78
CA LYS A 92 -11.78 9.71 15.45
C LYS A 92 -10.78 9.93 16.59
N GLN A 93 -10.99 10.94 17.42
CA GLN A 93 -10.14 11.27 18.57
C GLN A 93 -10.30 10.27 19.70
N GLU A 94 -11.50 9.69 19.84
CA GLU A 94 -11.84 8.68 20.86
C GLU A 94 -11.60 7.25 20.36
N SER A 95 -11.34 7.07 19.05
CA SER A 95 -11.07 5.77 18.46
C SER A 95 -9.63 5.36 18.69
N ALA A 96 -9.40 4.23 19.33
CA ALA A 96 -8.07 3.69 19.55
C ALA A 96 -7.97 2.19 19.26
N PHE A 97 -6.83 1.78 18.73
CA PHE A 97 -6.49 0.35 18.70
C PHE A 97 -6.27 -0.14 20.13
N TYR A 98 -7.27 -0.80 20.69
CA TYR A 98 -7.15 -1.43 22.00
C TYR A 98 -6.18 -2.62 21.97
N ARG A 99 -6.32 -3.49 20.93
CA ARG A 99 -5.39 -4.57 20.62
C ARG A 99 -5.23 -4.70 19.11
N LYS A 100 -4.04 -5.03 18.65
CA LYS A 100 -3.76 -5.29 17.23
C LYS A 100 -2.78 -6.45 17.07
N TRP A 101 -3.01 -7.28 16.06
CA TRP A 101 -2.17 -8.44 15.73
C TRP A 101 -1.93 -8.47 14.22
N HIS A 102 -0.66 -8.38 13.82
CA HIS A 102 -0.23 -8.55 12.43
C HIS A 102 0.04 -10.05 12.13
N ARG A 103 -0.85 -10.91 12.62
CA ARG A 103 -0.81 -12.38 12.47
C ARG A 103 -2.18 -12.98 12.71
N THR A 104 -2.31 -14.26 12.44
CA THR A 104 -3.47 -15.03 12.92
C THR A 104 -3.52 -15.06 14.46
N VAL A 105 -4.73 -15.14 15.01
CA VAL A 105 -4.97 -15.08 16.46
C VAL A 105 -5.65 -16.34 16.96
N LYS A 106 -5.41 -16.69 18.23
CA LYS A 106 -6.11 -17.77 18.92
C LYS A 106 -7.38 -17.23 19.58
N PRO A 107 -8.48 -18.03 19.63
CA PRO A 107 -9.72 -17.58 20.27
C PRO A 107 -9.52 -17.10 21.72
N LYS A 108 -8.72 -17.79 22.49
CA LYS A 108 -8.45 -17.45 23.89
C LYS A 108 -7.88 -16.03 24.04
N GLU A 109 -6.84 -15.69 23.29
CA GLU A 109 -6.20 -14.36 23.41
C GLU A 109 -7.14 -13.20 23.06
N VAL A 110 -8.04 -13.39 22.10
CA VAL A 110 -9.05 -12.38 21.73
C VAL A 110 -10.14 -12.29 22.77
N LEU A 111 -10.65 -13.43 23.27
CA LEU A 111 -11.69 -13.46 24.29
C LEU A 111 -11.21 -12.85 25.62
N ASP A 112 -9.98 -13.14 26.02
CA ASP A 112 -9.37 -12.57 27.22
C ASP A 112 -9.26 -11.03 27.05
N ALA A 113 -8.79 -10.53 25.90
CA ALA A 113 -8.74 -9.11 25.63
C ALA A 113 -10.13 -8.43 25.64
N ILE A 114 -11.16 -9.08 25.10
CA ILE A 114 -12.55 -8.56 25.14
C ILE A 114 -13.07 -8.46 26.58
N LYS A 115 -12.77 -9.46 27.42
CA LYS A 115 -13.16 -9.48 28.84
C LYS A 115 -12.55 -8.31 29.60
N ASP A 116 -11.28 -8.01 29.34
CA ASP A 116 -10.50 -6.97 30.02
C ASP A 116 -10.87 -5.55 29.57
N PHE A 117 -11.55 -5.41 28.42
CA PHE A 117 -11.93 -4.09 27.89
C PHE A 117 -13.03 -3.44 28.75
N LYS A 118 -12.78 -2.20 29.20
CA LYS A 118 -13.65 -1.39 30.06
C LYS A 118 -14.09 -0.07 29.40
N GLY A 119 -13.98 0.06 28.07
CA GLY A 119 -14.42 1.25 27.34
C GLY A 119 -15.88 1.18 26.89
N GLY A 120 -16.31 2.13 26.06
CA GLY A 120 -17.65 2.22 25.49
C GLY A 120 -17.95 1.07 24.51
N VAL A 121 -17.84 1.32 23.22
CA VAL A 121 -18.08 0.30 22.18
C VAL A 121 -16.77 -0.37 21.75
N LEU A 122 -16.81 -1.70 21.61
CA LEU A 122 -15.66 -2.49 21.11
C LEU A 122 -16.02 -3.18 19.79
N TYR A 123 -15.21 -2.94 18.77
CA TYR A 123 -15.32 -3.58 17.47
C TYR A 123 -14.25 -4.65 17.29
N PHE A 124 -14.66 -5.82 16.77
CA PHE A 124 -13.75 -6.75 16.14
C PHE A 124 -13.52 -6.30 14.69
N LYS A 125 -12.26 -6.19 14.28
CA LYS A 125 -11.89 -5.75 12.94
C LYS A 125 -10.83 -6.66 12.33
N GLN A 126 -11.05 -7.06 11.08
CA GLN A 126 -10.03 -7.58 10.18
C GLN A 126 -9.79 -6.53 9.11
N GLU A 127 -8.59 -6.03 9.01
CA GLU A 127 -8.21 -5.05 8.01
C GLU A 127 -7.47 -5.71 6.83
N PRO A 128 -7.74 -5.23 5.60
CA PRO A 128 -7.07 -5.73 4.41
C PRO A 128 -5.63 -5.22 4.34
N ILE A 129 -4.88 -5.73 3.35
CA ILE A 129 -3.59 -5.13 2.99
C ILE A 129 -3.76 -3.69 2.53
N ILE A 130 -2.74 -2.88 2.79
CA ILE A 130 -2.52 -1.58 2.16
C ILE A 130 -1.06 -1.48 1.72
N LEU A 131 -0.84 -1.03 0.50
CA LEU A 131 0.49 -0.77 -0.03
C LEU A 131 0.49 0.52 -0.83
N HIS A 132 1.46 1.39 -0.55
CA HIS A 132 1.74 2.58 -1.33
C HIS A 132 3.07 2.41 -2.06
N LEU A 133 3.02 2.42 -3.39
CA LEU A 133 4.20 2.47 -4.24
C LEU A 133 4.29 3.84 -4.92
N GLY A 134 5.49 4.39 -4.91
CA GLY A 134 5.78 5.65 -5.56
C GLY A 134 6.56 5.48 -6.86
N THR A 135 6.39 6.45 -7.77
CA THR A 135 7.11 6.50 -9.04
C THR A 135 7.32 7.95 -9.48
N ASN A 136 8.14 8.13 -10.54
CA ASN A 136 8.58 9.44 -11.03
C ASN A 136 7.57 10.14 -11.95
N ASN A 137 6.74 9.41 -12.71
CA ASN A 137 5.89 9.96 -13.74
C ASN A 137 4.56 9.20 -13.88
N LEU A 138 3.63 9.80 -14.60
CA LEU A 138 2.30 9.25 -14.84
C LEU A 138 2.34 7.94 -15.62
N GLU A 139 3.28 7.77 -16.55
CA GLU A 139 3.39 6.54 -17.34
C GLU A 139 3.72 5.33 -16.45
N ASN A 140 4.68 5.48 -15.55
CA ASN A 140 5.00 4.44 -14.58
C ASN A 140 3.89 4.25 -13.53
N ALA A 141 3.14 5.30 -13.18
CA ALA A 141 1.95 5.16 -12.33
C ALA A 141 0.85 4.32 -13.02
N LYS A 142 0.61 4.50 -14.32
CA LYS A 142 -0.28 3.64 -15.12
C LYS A 142 0.19 2.18 -15.14
N LYS A 143 1.50 1.94 -15.26
CA LYS A 143 2.07 0.57 -15.16
C LYS A 143 1.77 -0.07 -13.81
N LEU A 144 1.84 0.70 -12.71
CA LEU A 144 1.43 0.21 -11.38
C LEU A 144 -0.07 -0.14 -11.33
N LEU A 145 -0.94 0.62 -12.01
CA LEU A 145 -2.37 0.28 -12.07
C LEU A 145 -2.61 -0.99 -12.88
N ILE A 146 -1.94 -1.16 -14.02
CA ILE A 146 -1.99 -2.40 -14.83
C ILE A 146 -1.46 -3.60 -14.01
N TYR A 147 -0.37 -3.40 -13.25
CA TYR A 147 0.12 -4.39 -12.30
C TYR A 147 -0.95 -4.77 -11.27
N CYS A 148 -1.65 -3.80 -10.68
CA CYS A 148 -2.74 -4.06 -9.74
C CYS A 148 -3.85 -4.89 -10.36
N GLU A 149 -4.26 -4.56 -11.57
CA GLU A 149 -5.28 -5.30 -12.32
C GLU A 149 -4.85 -6.76 -12.55
N SER A 150 -3.59 -6.99 -12.98
CA SER A 150 -3.04 -8.32 -13.27
C SER A 150 -3.03 -9.26 -12.06
N ILE A 151 -2.91 -8.72 -10.84
CA ILE A 151 -2.97 -9.48 -9.59
C ILE A 151 -4.38 -9.54 -8.97
N GLY A 152 -5.37 -8.86 -9.57
CA GLY A 152 -6.75 -8.82 -9.09
C GLY A 152 -7.02 -7.78 -8.01
N VAL A 153 -6.14 -6.80 -7.80
CA VAL A 153 -6.35 -5.67 -6.89
C VAL A 153 -7.14 -4.58 -7.60
N LYS A 154 -8.46 -4.62 -7.47
CA LYS A 154 -9.37 -3.65 -8.11
C LYS A 154 -9.48 -2.31 -7.37
N ARG A 155 -9.10 -2.27 -6.08
CA ARG A 155 -9.10 -1.05 -5.27
C ARG A 155 -7.71 -0.44 -5.28
N ALA A 156 -7.33 0.11 -6.43
CA ALA A 156 -6.08 0.84 -6.61
C ALA A 156 -6.35 2.19 -7.28
N GLY A 157 -5.52 3.18 -6.96
CA GLY A 157 -5.64 4.52 -7.53
C GLY A 157 -4.45 5.42 -7.20
N ILE A 158 -4.28 6.47 -7.99
CA ILE A 158 -3.26 7.49 -7.75
C ILE A 158 -3.74 8.41 -6.63
N LYS A 159 -3.07 8.39 -5.48
CA LYS A 159 -3.36 9.25 -4.31
C LYS A 159 -2.63 10.57 -4.34
N VAL A 160 -1.45 10.59 -4.94
CA VAL A 160 -0.63 11.80 -5.09
C VAL A 160 -0.17 11.86 -6.53
N ALA A 161 -0.38 13.01 -7.15
CA ALA A 161 0.11 13.34 -8.49
C ALA A 161 0.77 14.72 -8.42
N LYS A 162 2.09 14.75 -8.36
CA LYS A 162 2.94 15.95 -8.36
C LYS A 162 4.15 15.70 -9.25
N ASP A 163 4.75 16.76 -9.75
CA ASP A 163 5.96 16.69 -10.58
C ASP A 163 7.07 15.87 -9.88
N GLY A 164 7.49 14.80 -10.54
CA GLY A 164 8.49 13.87 -10.02
C GLY A 164 8.04 12.96 -8.87
N LYS A 165 6.74 12.97 -8.49
CA LYS A 165 6.20 12.12 -7.40
C LYS A 165 4.76 11.70 -7.65
N PHE A 166 4.55 10.44 -7.97
CA PHE A 166 3.22 9.81 -8.03
C PHE A 166 3.17 8.68 -7.01
N ILE A 167 2.11 8.65 -6.20
CA ILE A 167 1.87 7.56 -5.24
C ILE A 167 0.62 6.82 -5.67
N VAL A 168 0.76 5.52 -5.90
CA VAL A 168 -0.36 4.60 -6.14
C VAL A 168 -0.64 3.84 -4.86
N GLU A 169 -1.88 3.95 -4.38
CA GLU A 169 -2.42 3.18 -3.26
C GLU A 169 -3.06 1.90 -3.79
N MET A 170 -2.79 0.80 -3.12
CA MET A 170 -3.34 -0.53 -3.36
C MET A 170 -4.01 -1.03 -2.10
N LEU A 171 -5.30 -1.36 -2.17
CA LEU A 171 -6.10 -1.85 -1.04
C LEU A 171 -6.64 -3.24 -1.34
N GLY A 172 -6.45 -4.15 -0.39
CA GLY A 172 -7.13 -5.45 -0.41
C GLY A 172 -8.63 -5.33 -0.10
N THR A 173 -9.34 -6.43 -0.27
CA THR A 173 -10.79 -6.52 -0.02
C THR A 173 -11.14 -7.40 1.17
N GLN A 174 -10.13 -8.00 1.81
CA GLN A 174 -10.34 -8.92 2.92
C GLN A 174 -10.59 -8.14 4.21
N SER A 175 -11.84 -7.78 4.49
CA SER A 175 -12.22 -7.02 5.68
C SER A 175 -13.40 -7.65 6.43
N ILE A 176 -13.43 -7.42 7.73
CA ILE A 176 -14.55 -7.64 8.63
C ILE A 176 -14.59 -6.43 9.56
N THR A 177 -15.78 -5.96 9.89
CA THR A 177 -16.00 -4.99 10.95
C THR A 177 -17.32 -5.37 11.64
N ALA A 178 -17.25 -5.63 12.93
CA ALA A 178 -18.42 -6.02 13.72
C ALA A 178 -18.36 -5.45 15.14
N PRO A 179 -19.40 -4.75 15.63
CA PRO A 179 -19.50 -4.40 17.04
C PRO A 179 -19.74 -5.68 17.85
N ILE A 180 -19.01 -5.85 18.95
CA ILE A 180 -19.04 -7.09 19.75
C ILE A 180 -19.33 -6.85 21.25
N LYS A 181 -19.14 -5.61 21.72
CA LYS A 181 -19.39 -5.24 23.11
C LYS A 181 -19.78 -3.77 23.18
N GLU A 182 -20.79 -3.45 23.97
CA GLU A 182 -21.22 -2.08 24.30
C GLU A 182 -21.71 -2.09 25.74
N GLY A 183 -20.84 -1.60 26.65
CA GLY A 183 -21.03 -1.82 28.10
C GLY A 183 -20.99 -3.30 28.48
N LYS A 184 -21.98 -4.08 28.00
CA LYS A 184 -22.06 -5.56 28.10
C LYS A 184 -21.77 -6.23 26.75
N MET A 185 -21.57 -7.54 26.77
CA MET A 185 -21.43 -8.33 25.54
C MET A 185 -22.69 -8.23 24.68
N THR A 186 -22.54 -7.80 23.43
CA THR A 186 -23.63 -7.76 22.43
C THR A 186 -23.58 -8.98 21.50
N ALA A 187 -22.40 -9.60 21.33
CA ALA A 187 -22.20 -10.79 20.54
C ALA A 187 -21.98 -12.03 21.43
N SER A 188 -22.53 -13.18 21.04
CA SER A 188 -22.26 -14.45 21.74
C SER A 188 -20.81 -14.90 21.60
N THR A 189 -20.33 -15.70 22.54
CA THR A 189 -18.97 -16.27 22.49
C THR A 189 -18.76 -17.10 21.22
N GLU A 190 -19.78 -17.85 20.80
CA GLU A 190 -19.76 -18.67 19.57
C GLU A 190 -19.61 -17.79 18.34
N TYR A 191 -20.33 -16.67 18.27
CA TYR A 191 -20.22 -15.73 17.16
C TYR A 191 -18.82 -15.07 17.11
N ILE A 192 -18.26 -14.70 18.27
CA ILE A 192 -16.90 -14.16 18.36
C ILE A 192 -15.87 -15.19 17.87
N LYS A 193 -15.99 -16.47 18.27
CA LYS A 193 -15.13 -17.54 17.75
C LYS A 193 -15.25 -17.69 16.23
N TYR A 194 -16.47 -17.55 15.69
CA TYR A 194 -16.70 -17.53 14.24
C TYR A 194 -16.04 -16.34 13.56
N LEU A 195 -16.16 -15.12 14.10
CA LEU A 195 -15.47 -13.92 13.59
C LEU A 195 -13.95 -14.11 13.57
N ILE A 196 -13.38 -14.68 14.64
CA ILE A 196 -11.94 -14.98 14.74
C ILE A 196 -11.53 -15.97 13.65
N LYS A 197 -12.28 -17.06 13.47
CA LYS A 197 -12.02 -18.04 12.39
C LYS A 197 -12.02 -17.34 11.03
N LYS A 198 -13.06 -16.53 10.74
CA LYS A 198 -13.19 -15.80 9.48
C LYS A 198 -12.12 -14.72 9.31
N GLY A 199 -11.74 -14.03 10.38
CA GLY A 199 -10.62 -13.09 10.40
C GLY A 199 -9.29 -13.76 10.03
N ASN A 200 -9.00 -14.91 10.63
CA ASN A 200 -7.80 -15.70 10.30
C ASN A 200 -7.79 -16.19 8.84
N GLU A 201 -8.93 -16.65 8.31
CA GLU A 201 -9.06 -17.05 6.91
C GLU A 201 -8.75 -15.87 5.97
N LYS A 202 -9.29 -14.69 6.28
CA LYS A 202 -9.05 -13.46 5.50
C LYS A 202 -7.60 -12.97 5.61
N PHE A 203 -6.99 -13.06 6.79
CA PHE A 203 -5.59 -12.73 6.98
C PHE A 203 -4.69 -13.61 6.12
N LYS A 204 -4.93 -14.92 6.06
CA LYS A 204 -4.19 -15.84 5.16
C LYS A 204 -4.34 -15.46 3.68
N LYS A 205 -5.55 -15.06 3.24
CA LYS A 205 -5.76 -14.55 1.87
C LYS A 205 -4.98 -13.26 1.59
N ASN A 206 -4.80 -12.39 2.59
CA ASN A 206 -3.90 -11.25 2.45
C ASN A 206 -2.46 -11.70 2.19
N GLN A 207 -1.96 -12.68 2.95
CA GLN A 207 -0.60 -13.24 2.75
C GLN A 207 -0.43 -13.88 1.36
N GLU A 208 -1.42 -14.63 0.89
CA GLU A 208 -1.43 -15.19 -0.47
C GLU A 208 -1.37 -14.09 -1.55
N LEU A 209 -2.14 -13.01 -1.35
CA LEU A 209 -2.12 -11.86 -2.25
C LEU A 209 -0.74 -11.20 -2.26
N ILE A 210 -0.09 -10.99 -1.10
CA ILE A 210 1.25 -10.39 -1.02
C ILE A 210 2.27 -11.24 -1.77
N LYS A 211 2.23 -12.57 -1.65
CA LYS A 211 3.10 -13.48 -2.43
C LYS A 211 2.88 -13.34 -3.94
N LYS A 212 1.60 -13.21 -4.36
CA LYS A 212 1.27 -12.95 -5.76
C LYS A 212 1.79 -11.59 -6.21
N MET A 213 1.67 -10.55 -5.36
CA MET A 213 2.22 -9.22 -5.61
C MET A 213 3.74 -9.29 -5.86
N GLU A 214 4.49 -9.96 -4.99
CA GLU A 214 5.94 -10.12 -5.13
C GLU A 214 6.31 -10.80 -6.46
N THR A 215 5.71 -11.96 -6.72
CA THR A 215 6.02 -12.76 -7.93
C THR A 215 5.72 -11.98 -9.22
N THR A 216 4.61 -11.23 -9.24
CA THR A 216 4.22 -10.46 -10.41
C THR A 216 5.04 -9.17 -10.55
N ALA A 217 5.39 -8.51 -9.44
CA ALA A 217 6.27 -7.34 -9.47
C ALA A 217 7.61 -7.64 -10.14
N LYS A 218 8.22 -8.78 -9.84
CA LYS A 218 9.47 -9.24 -10.47
C LYS A 218 9.39 -9.47 -11.98
N LYS A 219 8.18 -9.56 -12.52
CA LYS A 219 7.94 -9.74 -13.96
C LYS A 219 7.56 -8.46 -14.68
N MET A 220 7.00 -7.49 -13.98
CA MET A 220 6.36 -6.32 -14.57
C MET A 220 6.98 -4.97 -14.18
N LEU A 221 7.68 -4.91 -13.04
CA LEU A 221 8.21 -3.66 -12.48
C LEU A 221 9.74 -3.72 -12.45
N GLU A 222 10.38 -2.91 -13.26
CA GLU A 222 11.85 -2.77 -13.35
C GLU A 222 12.36 -1.42 -12.83
#